data_b0bdb1166812844a1f3d0e0a5c5ce3dc
#
_entry.id   b0bdb1166812844a1f3d0e0a5c5ce3dc
#
_cell.length_a   1.000
_cell.length_b   1.000
_cell.length_c   1.000
_cell.angle_alpha   90.00
_cell.angle_beta   90.00
_cell.angle_gamma   90.00
#
_symmetry.space_group_name_H-M   'P 1'
#
loop_
_entity.id
_entity.type
_entity.pdbx_description
1 polymer ?
#
loop_
_entity_poly.entity_id
_entity_poly.type
_entity_poly.pdbx_seq_one_letter_code
_entity_poly.pdbx_strand_id
1 'polypeptide(L)'
;MQPPFYCDYGTNIELGERVFFNFNCIVLDVCPVRIGDFTLFGPAVQIYTPLHPFNAEQRRRQEFGKPIDIGSDVWVGGGAIILAGVRIGSRAVIGAGSVVTRDVPDAVLAAGNPCRVIRAITE
;
A
#
# COMPACT_ATOMS: atom_id res chain seq x y z
N MET A 1 -11.48 11.75 -2.53
CA MET A 1 -10.60 11.13 -3.57
C MET A 1 -10.42 12.08 -4.72
N GLN A 2 -9.20 12.22 -5.20
CA GLN A 2 -8.90 13.03 -6.38
C GLN A 2 -8.70 12.11 -7.59
N PRO A 3 -9.50 12.25 -8.64
CA PRO A 3 -9.32 11.43 -9.84
C PRO A 3 -8.09 11.89 -10.65
N PRO A 4 -7.55 11.03 -11.54
CA PRO A 4 -8.03 9.67 -11.77
C PRO A 4 -7.56 8.69 -10.70
N PHE A 5 -8.34 7.62 -10.54
CA PHE A 5 -8.03 6.50 -9.66
C PHE A 5 -8.25 5.21 -10.43
N TYR A 6 -7.33 4.28 -10.31
CA TYR A 6 -7.38 3.02 -11.05
C TYR A 6 -7.40 1.83 -10.10
N CYS A 7 -8.18 0.82 -10.42
CA CYS A 7 -8.23 -0.43 -9.66
C CYS A 7 -8.55 -1.60 -10.60
N ASP A 8 -8.40 -2.82 -10.10
CA ASP A 8 -8.84 -4.02 -10.84
C ASP A 8 -10.35 -4.17 -10.73
N TYR A 9 -10.84 -4.36 -9.52
CA TYR A 9 -12.27 -4.66 -9.25
C TYR A 9 -12.95 -3.56 -8.46
N GLY A 10 -12.26 -2.99 -7.50
CA GLY A 10 -12.81 -2.05 -6.54
C GLY A 10 -13.57 -2.70 -5.39
N THR A 11 -14.14 -3.88 -5.62
CA THR A 11 -14.95 -4.60 -4.63
C THR A 11 -14.15 -5.23 -3.52
N ASN A 12 -12.84 -5.39 -3.70
CA ASN A 12 -11.93 -5.92 -2.68
C ASN A 12 -11.21 -4.82 -1.91
N ILE A 13 -11.57 -3.56 -2.12
CA ILE A 13 -11.01 -2.43 -1.39
C ILE A 13 -11.96 -2.07 -0.26
N GLU A 14 -11.48 -2.17 0.98
CA GLU A 14 -12.25 -1.81 2.18
C GLU A 14 -11.64 -0.57 2.80
N LEU A 15 -12.40 0.51 2.84
CA LEU A 15 -11.95 1.79 3.35
C LEU A 15 -12.67 2.13 4.65
N GLY A 16 -11.93 2.61 5.64
CA GLY A 16 -12.51 3.25 6.81
C GLY A 16 -13.02 4.67 6.48
N GLU A 17 -13.22 5.47 7.51
CA GLU A 17 -13.69 6.84 7.35
C GLU A 17 -12.59 7.75 6.83
N ARG A 18 -12.96 8.67 5.93
CA ARG A 18 -12.11 9.77 5.48
C ARG A 18 -10.74 9.34 4.99
N VAL A 19 -10.69 8.23 4.29
CA VAL A 19 -9.48 7.81 3.57
C VAL A 19 -9.35 8.70 2.32
N PHE A 20 -8.16 9.27 2.11
CA PHE A 20 -7.93 10.15 0.99
C PHE A 20 -6.87 9.60 0.04
N PHE A 21 -7.22 9.53 -1.23
CA PHE A 21 -6.28 9.23 -2.32
C PHE A 21 -6.08 10.47 -3.17
N ASN A 22 -4.84 10.89 -3.33
CA ASN A 22 -4.49 11.97 -4.23
C ASN A 22 -4.50 11.47 -5.69
N PHE A 23 -4.10 12.30 -6.64
CA PHE A 23 -4.18 12.00 -8.07
C PHE A 23 -3.38 10.77 -8.46
N ASN A 24 -3.88 10.01 -9.44
CA ASN A 24 -3.18 8.92 -10.11
C ASN A 24 -2.78 7.75 -9.21
N CYS A 25 -3.53 7.49 -8.16
CA CYS A 25 -3.30 6.30 -7.35
C CYS A 25 -3.81 5.05 -8.05
N ILE A 26 -3.12 3.93 -7.84
CA ILE A 26 -3.45 2.63 -8.43
C ILE A 26 -3.55 1.61 -7.30
N VAL A 27 -4.68 0.89 -7.23
CA VAL A 27 -4.87 -0.19 -6.26
C VAL A 27 -5.28 -1.44 -7.02
N LEU A 28 -4.36 -2.39 -7.15
CA LEU A 28 -4.66 -3.66 -7.81
C LEU A 28 -5.19 -4.64 -6.78
N ASP A 29 -6.51 -4.70 -6.66
CA ASP A 29 -7.24 -5.43 -5.63
C ASP A 29 -7.68 -6.84 -6.05
N VAL A 30 -6.76 -7.63 -6.59
CA VAL A 30 -6.99 -9.07 -6.83
C VAL A 30 -7.27 -9.76 -5.49
N CYS A 31 -6.56 -9.37 -4.44
CA CYS A 31 -6.82 -9.75 -3.05
C CYS A 31 -7.29 -8.53 -2.26
N PRO A 32 -7.89 -8.73 -1.07
CA PRO A 32 -8.37 -7.61 -0.26
C PRO A 32 -7.28 -6.60 0.09
N VAL A 33 -7.65 -5.33 0.01
CA VAL A 33 -6.85 -4.20 0.50
C VAL A 33 -7.69 -3.49 1.55
N ARG A 34 -7.24 -3.53 2.80
CA ARG A 34 -7.94 -2.89 3.93
C ARG A 34 -7.18 -1.68 4.38
N ILE A 35 -7.86 -0.56 4.48
CA ILE A 35 -7.27 0.73 4.83
C ILE A 35 -8.09 1.33 5.96
N GLY A 36 -7.44 1.63 7.07
CA GLY A 36 -8.10 2.21 8.24
C GLY A 36 -8.43 3.69 8.08
N ASP A 37 -9.07 4.24 9.11
CA ASP A 37 -9.61 5.60 9.11
C ASP A 37 -8.51 6.66 8.95
N PHE A 38 -8.84 7.76 8.27
CA PHE A 38 -8.01 8.95 8.15
C PHE A 38 -6.64 8.73 7.52
N THR A 39 -6.46 7.66 6.79
CA THR A 39 -5.21 7.37 6.08
C THR A 39 -5.14 8.21 4.80
N LEU A 40 -3.97 8.78 4.54
CA LEU A 40 -3.73 9.70 3.43
C LEU A 40 -2.71 9.10 2.47
N PHE A 41 -3.05 9.09 1.18
CA PHE A 41 -2.14 8.67 0.12
C PHE A 41 -1.78 9.86 -0.75
N GLY A 42 -0.49 10.10 -0.92
CA GLY A 42 0.02 11.08 -1.87
C GLY A 42 -0.25 10.68 -3.31
N PRO A 43 0.06 11.54 -4.28
CA PRO A 43 -0.20 11.23 -5.68
C PRO A 43 0.64 10.05 -6.17
N ALA A 44 0.11 9.30 -7.11
CA ALA A 44 0.78 8.18 -7.78
C ALA A 44 1.24 7.07 -6.84
N VAL A 45 0.58 6.88 -5.70
CA VAL A 45 0.81 5.72 -4.83
C VAL A 45 0.27 4.47 -5.52
N GLN A 46 1.02 3.38 -5.43
CA GLN A 46 0.70 2.12 -6.08
C GLN A 46 0.62 1.02 -5.04
N ILE A 47 -0.51 0.30 -5.00
CA ILE A 47 -0.77 -0.78 -4.05
C ILE A 47 -1.04 -2.04 -4.86
N TYR A 48 -0.19 -3.06 -4.73
CA TYR A 48 -0.23 -4.25 -5.58
C TYR A 48 -0.41 -5.51 -4.76
N THR A 49 -1.58 -6.16 -4.87
CA THR A 49 -1.81 -7.47 -4.25
C THR A 49 -1.45 -8.64 -5.17
N PRO A 50 -1.51 -8.53 -6.53
CA PRO A 50 -1.21 -9.67 -7.37
C PRO A 50 0.25 -10.04 -7.37
N LEU A 51 0.50 -11.33 -7.48
CA LEU A 51 1.82 -11.94 -7.59
C LEU A 51 1.82 -12.96 -8.71
N HIS A 52 2.99 -13.21 -9.27
CA HIS A 52 3.22 -14.27 -10.25
C HIS A 52 4.35 -15.17 -9.78
N PRO A 53 4.30 -16.47 -10.10
CA PRO A 53 5.44 -17.35 -9.83
C PRO A 53 6.71 -16.84 -10.53
N PHE A 54 7.85 -17.01 -9.89
CA PHE A 54 9.14 -16.64 -10.50
C PHE A 54 9.53 -17.57 -11.64
N ASN A 55 9.10 -18.84 -11.58
CA ASN A 55 9.30 -19.78 -12.67
C ASN A 55 8.46 -19.36 -13.86
N ALA A 56 9.10 -19.19 -15.03
CA ALA A 56 8.45 -18.66 -16.23
C ALA A 56 7.31 -19.55 -16.73
N GLU A 57 7.48 -20.86 -16.64
CA GLU A 57 6.45 -21.80 -17.09
C GLU A 57 5.23 -21.79 -16.20
N GLN A 58 5.43 -21.77 -14.89
CA GLN A 58 4.35 -21.65 -13.92
C GLN A 58 3.64 -20.30 -14.05
N ARG A 59 4.38 -19.24 -14.31
CA ARG A 59 3.84 -17.89 -14.48
C ARG A 59 2.84 -17.78 -15.62
N ARG A 60 2.99 -18.58 -16.68
CA ARG A 60 2.04 -18.61 -17.77
C ARG A 60 0.69 -19.20 -17.37
N ARG A 61 0.65 -20.01 -16.31
CA ARG A 61 -0.52 -20.78 -15.91
C ARG A 61 -1.15 -20.34 -14.61
N GLN A 62 -0.40 -19.60 -13.79
CA GLN A 62 -0.84 -19.26 -12.43
C GLN A 62 -0.63 -17.79 -12.13
N GLU A 63 -1.64 -17.24 -11.47
CA GLU A 63 -1.55 -15.94 -10.82
C GLU A 63 -2.07 -16.14 -9.41
N PHE A 64 -1.48 -15.47 -8.44
CA PHE A 64 -1.95 -15.49 -7.06
C PHE A 64 -1.75 -14.10 -6.46
N GLY A 65 -2.07 -13.94 -5.22
CA GLY A 65 -1.90 -12.67 -4.54
C GLY A 65 -1.93 -12.83 -3.04
N LYS A 66 -1.62 -11.73 -2.35
CA LYS A 66 -1.70 -11.65 -0.90
C LYS A 66 -2.34 -10.33 -0.51
N PRO A 67 -3.19 -10.33 0.52
CA PRO A 67 -3.86 -9.11 0.97
C PRO A 67 -2.87 -8.11 1.54
N ILE A 68 -3.29 -6.85 1.54
CA ILE A 68 -2.53 -5.75 2.12
C ILE A 68 -3.41 -5.09 3.17
N ASP A 69 -2.85 -4.84 4.35
CA ASP A 69 -3.54 -4.17 5.45
C ASP A 69 -2.78 -2.90 5.81
N ILE A 70 -3.48 -1.78 5.76
CA ILE A 70 -2.94 -0.47 6.14
C ILE A 70 -3.79 0.06 7.29
N GLY A 71 -3.15 0.46 8.37
CA GLY A 71 -3.83 0.93 9.55
C GLY A 71 -4.50 2.29 9.40
N SER A 72 -4.86 2.87 10.54
CA SER A 72 -5.48 4.20 10.62
C SER A 72 -4.42 5.28 10.80
N ASP A 73 -4.73 6.51 10.35
CA ASP A 73 -3.84 7.66 10.49
C ASP A 73 -2.45 7.42 9.87
N VAL A 74 -2.37 6.67 8.80
CA VAL A 74 -1.14 6.44 8.04
C VAL A 74 -1.00 7.53 6.98
N TRP A 75 0.21 8.00 6.78
CA TRP A 75 0.52 8.88 5.66
C TRP A 75 1.50 8.19 4.73
N VAL A 76 1.07 7.93 3.50
CA VAL A 76 1.91 7.33 2.46
C VAL A 76 2.30 8.41 1.47
N GLY A 77 3.59 8.69 1.39
CA GLY A 77 4.13 9.72 0.49
C GLY A 77 3.95 9.36 -0.98
N GLY A 78 3.90 10.39 -1.82
CA GLY A 78 3.67 10.23 -3.26
C GLY A 78 4.67 9.29 -3.93
N GLY A 79 4.18 8.52 -4.89
CA GLY A 79 5.01 7.59 -5.66
C GLY A 79 5.46 6.35 -4.90
N ALA A 80 5.05 6.15 -3.65
CA ALA A 80 5.39 4.94 -2.91
C ALA A 80 4.69 3.73 -3.54
N ILE A 81 5.34 2.58 -3.45
CA ILE A 81 4.81 1.31 -3.95
C ILE A 81 4.71 0.34 -2.78
N ILE A 82 3.52 -0.21 -2.55
CA ILE A 82 3.25 -1.16 -1.47
C ILE A 82 2.99 -2.51 -2.09
N LEU A 83 3.80 -3.50 -1.71
CA LEU A 83 3.78 -4.82 -2.33
C LEU A 83 2.92 -5.81 -1.56
N ALA A 84 2.58 -6.90 -2.23
CA ALA A 84 1.66 -7.92 -1.74
C ALA A 84 2.06 -8.48 -0.37
N GLY A 85 1.09 -8.67 0.49
CA GLY A 85 1.25 -9.27 1.82
C GLY A 85 1.74 -8.33 2.91
N VAL A 86 1.98 -7.05 2.60
CA VAL A 86 2.52 -6.07 3.56
C VAL A 86 1.42 -5.59 4.51
N ARG A 87 1.78 -5.41 5.78
CA ARG A 87 0.99 -4.69 6.77
C ARG A 87 1.71 -3.40 7.16
N ILE A 88 0.99 -2.30 7.15
CA ILE A 88 1.50 -1.02 7.63
C ILE A 88 0.70 -0.65 8.87
N GLY A 89 1.40 -0.50 9.99
CA GLY A 89 0.79 -0.17 11.27
C GLY A 89 0.20 1.23 11.30
N SER A 90 -0.69 1.46 12.26
CA SER A 90 -1.36 2.75 12.41
C SER A 90 -0.37 3.86 12.78
N ARG A 91 -0.64 5.07 12.33
CA ARG A 91 0.18 6.26 12.57
C ARG A 91 1.60 6.18 11.99
N ALA A 92 1.85 5.22 11.10
CA ALA A 92 3.11 5.17 10.38
C ALA A 92 3.15 6.22 9.28
N VAL A 93 4.35 6.65 8.92
CA VAL A 93 4.60 7.54 7.78
C VAL A 93 5.56 6.83 6.83
N ILE A 94 5.15 6.72 5.58
CA ILE A 94 5.98 6.13 4.52
C ILE A 94 6.49 7.26 3.64
N GLY A 95 7.80 7.37 3.51
CA GLY A 95 8.41 8.43 2.70
C GLY A 95 8.08 8.30 1.22
N ALA A 96 8.05 9.43 0.51
CA ALA A 96 7.79 9.45 -0.93
C ALA A 96 8.78 8.58 -1.69
N GLY A 97 8.32 7.91 -2.74
CA GLY A 97 9.14 7.07 -3.60
C GLY A 97 9.62 5.76 -2.98
N SER A 98 9.15 5.42 -1.78
CA SER A 98 9.54 4.19 -1.10
C SER A 98 8.95 2.96 -1.76
N VAL A 99 9.66 1.82 -1.65
CA VAL A 99 9.15 0.52 -2.06
C VAL A 99 9.02 -0.35 -0.81
N VAL A 100 7.79 -0.56 -0.36
CA VAL A 100 7.48 -1.27 0.89
C VAL A 100 7.37 -2.76 0.61
N THR A 101 8.36 -3.51 1.04
CA THR A 101 8.49 -4.95 0.80
C THR A 101 8.25 -5.80 2.03
N ARG A 102 8.15 -5.20 3.21
CA ARG A 102 7.94 -5.85 4.52
C ARG A 102 6.99 -5.04 5.37
N ASP A 103 6.50 -5.68 6.41
CA ASP A 103 5.63 -5.02 7.39
C ASP A 103 6.33 -3.82 8.03
N VAL A 104 5.53 -2.80 8.30
CA VAL A 104 5.96 -1.58 8.95
C VAL A 104 5.23 -1.45 10.29
N PRO A 105 5.94 -1.28 11.41
CA PRO A 105 5.29 -1.15 12.72
C PRO A 105 4.46 0.13 12.86
N ASP A 106 3.69 0.21 13.94
CA ASP A 106 2.95 1.42 14.29
C ASP A 106 3.89 2.59 14.58
N ALA A 107 3.45 3.78 14.29
CA ALA A 107 4.05 5.04 14.73
C ALA A 107 5.54 5.15 14.42
N VAL A 108 5.95 4.79 13.21
CA VAL A 108 7.32 4.94 12.74
C VAL A 108 7.36 5.72 11.43
N LEU A 109 8.49 6.35 11.17
CA LEU A 109 8.85 6.84 9.85
C LEU A 109 9.69 5.75 9.17
N ALA A 110 9.24 5.31 8.01
CA ALA A 110 9.95 4.34 7.19
C ALA A 110 10.10 4.88 5.77
N ALA A 111 11.20 4.62 5.12
CA ALA A 111 11.45 5.13 3.77
C ALA A 111 12.53 4.33 3.05
N GLY A 112 12.58 4.53 1.74
CA GLY A 112 13.64 4.00 0.88
C GLY A 112 13.20 2.84 0.00
N ASN A 113 14.17 2.33 -0.75
CA ASN A 113 14.00 1.15 -1.59
C ASN A 113 15.19 0.19 -1.38
N PRO A 114 14.98 -0.92 -0.67
CA PRO A 114 13.75 -1.30 0.03
C PRO A 114 13.48 -0.40 1.25
N CYS A 115 12.22 -0.21 1.55
CA CYS A 115 11.77 0.62 2.66
C CYS A 115 12.26 0.07 3.99
N ARG A 116 12.78 0.94 4.85
CA ARG A 116 13.30 0.59 6.18
C ARG A 116 12.80 1.58 7.20
N VAL A 117 12.63 1.12 8.43
CA VAL A 117 12.31 2.00 9.56
C VAL A 117 13.50 2.94 9.80
N ILE A 118 13.21 4.23 9.85
CA ILE A 118 14.21 5.27 10.12
C ILE A 118 14.19 5.64 11.60
N ARG A 119 13.01 5.91 12.14
CA ARG A 119 12.86 6.28 13.56
C ARG A 119 11.41 6.12 14.02
N ALA A 120 11.23 6.10 15.32
CA ALA A 120 9.90 6.20 15.91
C ALA A 120 9.37 7.64 15.80
N ILE A 121 8.06 7.76 15.71
CA ILE A 121 7.37 9.05 15.74
C ILE A 121 6.84 9.24 17.16
N THR A 122 7.29 10.27 17.85
CA THR A 122 6.96 10.52 19.24
C THR A 122 6.20 11.83 19.46
N GLU A 123 6.06 12.63 18.45
CA GLU A 123 5.26 13.85 18.48
C GLU A 123 3.78 13.59 18.14
#